data_4810f2480260a8ca48f76be3a5532150
#
_entry.id   4810f2480260a8ca48f76be3a5532150
#
_cell.length_a   1.000
_cell.length_b   1.000
_cell.length_c   1.000
_cell.angle_alpha   90.00
_cell.angle_beta   90.00
_cell.angle_gamma   90.00
#
_symmetry.space_group_name_H-M   'P 1'
#
loop_
_entity.id
_entity.type
_entity.pdbx_description
1 polymer ?
#
loop_
_entity_poly.entity_id
_entity_poly.type
_entity_poly.pdbx_seq_one_letter_code
_entity_poly.pdbx_strand_id
1 'polypeptide(L)'
;SSEPLSCWAKVVVMMVYSGVRPSEMLAVKKCDVKLKQRYFIVRESKTEAGKNRAVPISRKVLPYFQQWMQEKGRTLIVDEKGEQLSYHRFRTRFDNVMLATSCHHTPHECRHTCATLLDDAGANDTAVKRILGHASQGVTKGTYTHKSLHELKKPIDLI
;
A
#
# COMPACT_ATOMS: atom_id res chain seq x y z
N SER A 1 -22.28 -14.10 -1.78
CA SER A 1 -22.51 -12.77 -1.19
C SER A 1 -21.49 -11.79 -1.72
N SER A 2 -21.94 -10.72 -2.32
CA SER A 2 -21.05 -9.64 -2.75
C SER A 2 -20.45 -8.99 -1.52
N GLU A 3 -19.13 -8.94 -1.44
CA GLU A 3 -18.44 -8.16 -0.43
C GLU A 3 -18.94 -6.70 -0.48
N PRO A 4 -19.16 -6.08 0.69
CA PRO A 4 -19.67 -4.71 0.70
C PRO A 4 -18.71 -3.77 -0.03
N LEU A 5 -19.25 -2.89 -0.87
CA LEU A 5 -18.48 -1.87 -1.59
C LEU A 5 -17.54 -1.08 -0.65
N SER A 6 -17.96 -0.90 0.60
CA SER A 6 -17.17 -0.24 1.64
C SER A 6 -15.81 -0.92 1.92
N CYS A 7 -15.73 -2.25 1.80
CA CYS A 7 -14.45 -2.95 1.97
C CYS A 7 -13.45 -2.56 0.87
N TRP A 8 -13.92 -2.44 -0.36
CA TRP A 8 -13.07 -2.07 -1.49
C TRP A 8 -12.72 -0.59 -1.48
N ALA A 9 -13.61 0.28 -1.01
CA ALA A 9 -13.28 1.68 -0.76
C ALA A 9 -12.12 1.82 0.24
N LYS A 10 -12.10 1.00 1.28
CA LYS A 10 -10.97 0.96 2.24
C LYS A 10 -9.66 0.55 1.57
N VAL A 11 -9.68 -0.41 0.63
CA VAL A 11 -8.49 -0.80 -0.12
C VAL A 11 -7.97 0.36 -0.97
N VAL A 12 -8.86 1.11 -1.62
CA VAL A 12 -8.47 2.32 -2.37
C VAL A 12 -7.74 3.31 -1.46
N VAL A 13 -8.28 3.58 -0.27
CA VAL A 13 -7.66 4.49 0.70
C VAL A 13 -6.32 3.93 1.21
N MET A 14 -6.23 2.62 1.44
CA MET A 14 -4.95 1.97 1.80
C MET A 14 -3.89 2.19 0.73
N MET A 15 -4.26 2.12 -0.54
CA MET A 15 -3.35 2.38 -1.66
C MET A 15 -2.91 3.84 -1.73
N VAL A 16 -3.83 4.78 -1.52
CA VAL A 16 -3.51 6.23 -1.49
C VAL A 16 -2.51 6.54 -0.39
N TYR A 17 -2.67 5.97 0.80
CA TYR A 17 -1.80 6.25 1.95
C TYR A 17 -0.56 5.36 2.06
N SER A 18 -0.32 4.48 1.11
CA SER A 18 0.90 3.65 1.05
C SER A 18 1.76 3.90 -0.19
N GLY A 19 1.16 4.39 -1.25
CA GLY A 19 1.84 4.68 -2.51
C GLY A 19 2.31 3.45 -3.29
N VAL A 20 1.89 2.26 -2.91
CA VAL A 20 2.26 1.02 -3.61
C VAL A 20 1.58 0.91 -4.97
N ARG A 21 2.21 0.17 -5.89
CA ARG A 21 1.56 -0.22 -7.14
C ARG A 21 0.42 -1.21 -6.86
N PRO A 22 -0.65 -1.21 -7.67
CA PRO A 22 -1.77 -2.14 -7.47
C PRO A 22 -1.35 -3.61 -7.36
N SER A 23 -0.45 -4.07 -8.25
CA SER A 23 0.08 -5.43 -8.21
C SER A 23 0.87 -5.73 -6.94
N GLU A 24 1.58 -4.76 -6.40
CA GLU A 24 2.30 -4.89 -5.14
C GLU A 24 1.34 -5.08 -3.97
N MET A 25 0.27 -4.27 -3.89
CA MET A 25 -0.75 -4.41 -2.85
C MET A 25 -1.42 -5.79 -2.88
N LEU A 26 -1.78 -6.27 -4.07
CA LEU A 26 -2.43 -7.59 -4.23
C LEU A 26 -1.51 -8.76 -3.89
N ALA A 27 -0.19 -8.57 -3.98
CA ALA A 27 0.81 -9.59 -3.68
C ALA A 27 1.29 -9.59 -2.22
N VAL A 28 0.92 -8.60 -1.41
CA VAL A 28 1.33 -8.54 0.00
C VAL A 28 0.82 -9.77 0.75
N LYS A 29 1.74 -10.50 1.39
CA LYS A 29 1.40 -11.64 2.24
C LYS A 29 1.16 -11.17 3.67
N LYS A 30 0.23 -11.83 4.37
CA LYS A 30 -0.05 -11.51 5.78
C LYS A 30 1.17 -11.65 6.69
N CYS A 31 2.04 -12.64 6.40
CA CYS A 31 3.28 -12.83 7.17
C CYS A 31 4.26 -11.66 7.04
N ASP A 32 4.12 -10.85 5.99
CA ASP A 32 4.94 -9.66 5.74
C ASP A 32 4.32 -8.36 6.30
N VAL A 33 3.16 -8.43 6.92
CA VAL A 33 2.49 -7.28 7.55
C VAL A 33 2.81 -7.25 9.04
N LYS A 34 3.44 -6.17 9.50
CA LYS A 34 3.83 -5.96 10.90
C LYS A 34 3.01 -4.81 11.50
N LEU A 35 1.81 -5.15 11.98
CA LEU A 35 0.84 -4.15 12.47
C LEU A 35 1.38 -3.34 13.65
N LYS A 36 2.04 -4.00 14.59
CA LYS A 36 2.57 -3.34 15.80
C LYS A 36 3.63 -2.28 15.45
N GLN A 37 4.50 -2.59 14.50
CA GLN A 37 5.55 -1.69 14.03
C GLN A 37 5.08 -0.76 12.91
N ARG A 38 3.88 -0.96 12.39
CA ARG A 38 3.26 -0.20 11.31
C ARG A 38 4.09 -0.18 10.03
N TYR A 39 4.36 -1.35 9.47
CA TYR A 39 4.93 -1.50 8.12
C TYR A 39 4.57 -2.85 7.52
N PHE A 40 4.75 -2.96 6.23
CA PHE A 40 4.71 -4.23 5.51
C PHE A 40 5.82 -4.28 4.48
N ILE A 41 6.17 -5.49 4.03
CA ILE A 41 7.23 -5.70 3.06
C ILE A 41 6.63 -5.98 1.69
N VAL A 42 7.06 -5.22 0.69
CA VAL A 42 6.83 -5.49 -0.72
C VAL A 42 7.97 -6.36 -1.21
N ARG A 43 7.69 -7.64 -1.52
CA ARG A 43 8.71 -8.61 -1.95
C ARG A 43 9.02 -8.49 -3.42
N GLU A 44 7.99 -8.44 -4.26
CA GLU A 44 8.09 -8.37 -5.72
C GLU A 44 7.56 -7.05 -6.24
N SER A 45 8.27 -6.49 -7.21
CA SER A 45 7.92 -5.24 -7.85
C SER A 45 8.34 -5.26 -9.31
N LYS A 46 7.73 -4.38 -10.10
CA LYS A 46 8.08 -4.18 -11.51
C LYS A 46 9.55 -3.73 -11.70
N THR A 47 10.12 -3.06 -10.71
CA THR A 47 11.49 -2.56 -10.74
C THR A 47 12.34 -3.18 -9.63
N GLU A 48 13.65 -3.31 -9.86
CA GLU A 48 14.58 -3.81 -8.84
C GLU A 48 14.58 -2.94 -7.57
N ALA A 49 14.50 -1.62 -7.73
CA ALA A 49 14.45 -0.69 -6.61
C ALA A 49 13.19 -0.86 -5.74
N GLY A 50 12.10 -1.36 -6.32
CA GLY A 50 10.85 -1.59 -5.61
C GLY A 50 10.80 -2.89 -4.82
N LYS A 51 11.68 -3.87 -5.13
CA LYS A 51 11.69 -5.18 -4.48
C LYS A 51 12.26 -5.12 -3.06
N ASN A 52 11.71 -5.96 -2.19
CA ASN A 52 12.18 -6.15 -0.81
C ASN A 52 12.28 -4.83 -0.03
N ARG A 53 11.30 -3.96 -0.17
CA ARG A 53 11.25 -2.70 0.56
C ARG A 53 10.18 -2.71 1.65
N ALA A 54 10.45 -2.00 2.74
CA ALA A 54 9.46 -1.71 3.76
C ALA A 54 8.60 -0.50 3.35
N VAL A 55 7.30 -0.64 3.51
CA VAL A 55 6.33 0.43 3.29
C VAL A 55 5.64 0.72 4.61
N PRO A 56 5.68 1.96 5.11
CA PRO A 56 5.05 2.31 6.37
C PRO A 56 3.52 2.31 6.25
N ILE A 57 2.84 1.95 7.34
CA ILE A 57 1.39 2.00 7.45
C ILE A 57 0.99 3.29 8.16
N SER A 58 0.30 4.18 7.46
CA SER A 58 -0.30 5.37 8.06
C SER A 58 -1.29 4.99 9.16
N ARG A 59 -1.32 5.75 10.24
CA ARG A 59 -2.31 5.58 11.32
C ARG A 59 -3.74 5.69 10.81
N LYS A 60 -3.97 6.48 9.77
CA LYS A 60 -5.31 6.67 9.16
C LYS A 60 -5.86 5.40 8.54
N VAL A 61 -5.01 4.51 8.04
CA VAL A 61 -5.42 3.26 7.37
C VAL A 61 -5.07 2.02 8.19
N LEU A 62 -4.39 2.16 9.30
CA LEU A 62 -4.05 1.02 10.17
C LEU A 62 -5.29 0.17 10.54
N PRO A 63 -6.46 0.74 10.89
CA PRO A 63 -7.65 -0.06 11.16
C PRO A 63 -8.10 -0.90 9.96
N TYR A 64 -7.87 -0.44 8.74
CA TYR A 64 -8.22 -1.18 7.52
C TYR A 64 -7.29 -2.36 7.30
N PHE A 65 -5.98 -2.18 7.53
CA PHE A 65 -5.02 -3.29 7.56
C PHE A 65 -5.39 -4.33 8.62
N GLN A 66 -5.74 -3.89 9.82
CA GLN A 66 -6.19 -4.77 10.91
C GLN A 66 -7.42 -5.59 10.48
N GLN A 67 -8.39 -4.98 9.82
CA GLN A 67 -9.59 -5.66 9.34
C GLN A 67 -9.23 -6.73 8.29
N TRP A 68 -8.44 -6.38 7.27
CA TRP A 68 -8.04 -7.33 6.23
C TRP A 68 -7.17 -8.47 6.76
N MET A 69 -6.40 -8.25 7.81
CA MET A 69 -5.63 -9.31 8.49
C MET A 69 -6.53 -10.40 9.12
N GLN A 70 -7.80 -10.09 9.41
CA GLN A 70 -8.76 -11.04 9.97
C GLN A 70 -9.36 -11.97 8.89
N GLU A 71 -9.30 -11.60 7.62
CA GLU A 71 -9.84 -12.39 6.53
C GLU A 71 -9.06 -13.71 6.38
N LYS A 72 -9.73 -14.73 5.83
CA LYS A 72 -9.07 -16.01 5.52
C LYS A 72 -8.15 -15.84 4.31
N GLY A 73 -7.04 -16.55 4.28
CA GLY A 73 -6.12 -16.57 3.15
C GLY A 73 -4.71 -16.13 3.50
N ARG A 74 -3.81 -16.26 2.54
CA ARG A 74 -2.37 -15.98 2.71
C ARG A 74 -2.00 -14.53 2.41
N THR A 75 -2.66 -13.93 1.43
CA THR A 75 -2.43 -12.53 1.06
C THR A 75 -3.29 -11.60 1.91
N LEU A 76 -2.86 -10.35 2.02
CA LEU A 76 -3.59 -9.34 2.78
C LEU A 76 -4.97 -9.09 2.17
N ILE A 77 -5.00 -8.83 0.87
CA ILE A 77 -6.24 -8.62 0.11
C ILE A 77 -6.65 -9.94 -0.53
N VAL A 78 -7.86 -10.37 -0.26
CA VAL A 78 -8.40 -11.64 -0.72
C VAL A 78 -9.83 -11.49 -1.22
N ASP A 79 -10.28 -12.45 -1.99
CA ASP A 79 -11.69 -12.55 -2.38
C ASP A 79 -12.53 -13.26 -1.30
N GLU A 80 -13.81 -13.46 -1.59
CA GLU A 80 -14.77 -14.12 -0.71
C GLU A 80 -14.41 -15.58 -0.38
N LYS A 81 -13.52 -16.20 -1.17
CA LYS A 81 -12.99 -17.55 -0.93
C LYS A 81 -11.67 -17.55 -0.16
N GLY A 82 -11.11 -16.38 0.14
CA GLY A 82 -9.80 -16.24 0.76
C GLY A 82 -8.64 -16.40 -0.22
N GLU A 83 -8.87 -16.24 -1.50
CA GLU A 83 -7.86 -16.34 -2.55
C GLU A 83 -7.36 -14.98 -3.00
N GLN A 84 -6.11 -14.92 -3.43
CA GLN A 84 -5.52 -13.70 -3.98
C GLN A 84 -6.29 -13.25 -5.23
N LEU A 85 -6.61 -11.95 -5.31
CA LEU A 85 -7.24 -11.40 -6.49
C LEU A 85 -6.24 -11.23 -7.64
N SER A 86 -6.70 -11.55 -8.86
CA SER A 86 -6.04 -11.05 -10.06
C SER A 86 -6.25 -9.55 -10.21
N TYR A 87 -5.35 -8.88 -10.93
CA TYR A 87 -5.50 -7.46 -11.23
C TYR A 87 -6.83 -7.15 -11.91
N HIS A 88 -7.26 -7.98 -12.86
CA HIS A 88 -8.53 -7.81 -13.58
C HIS A 88 -9.74 -7.80 -12.62
N ARG A 89 -9.81 -8.77 -11.71
CA ARG A 89 -10.90 -8.84 -10.72
C ARG A 89 -10.85 -7.66 -9.74
N PHE A 90 -9.67 -7.26 -9.33
CA PHE A 90 -9.49 -6.07 -8.50
C PHE A 90 -9.93 -4.81 -9.22
N ARG A 91 -9.55 -4.65 -10.50
CA ARG A 91 -9.94 -3.50 -11.32
C ARG A 91 -11.45 -3.31 -11.38
N THR A 92 -12.21 -4.40 -11.55
CA THR A 92 -13.67 -4.34 -11.53
C THR A 92 -14.20 -3.77 -10.20
N ARG A 93 -13.65 -4.21 -9.09
CA ARG A 93 -14.03 -3.71 -7.74
C ARG A 93 -13.65 -2.24 -7.55
N PHE A 94 -12.49 -1.87 -8.02
CA PHE A 94 -12.03 -0.48 -8.00
C PHE A 94 -12.95 0.43 -8.82
N ASP A 95 -13.29 0.02 -10.03
CA ASP A 95 -14.17 0.80 -10.92
C ASP A 95 -15.57 0.96 -10.31
N ASN A 96 -16.07 -0.04 -9.60
CA ASN A 96 -17.34 0.07 -8.85
C ASN A 96 -17.26 1.11 -7.72
N VAL A 97 -16.14 1.20 -7.02
CA VAL A 97 -15.91 2.25 -6.01
C VAL A 97 -15.89 3.63 -6.68
N MET A 98 -15.18 3.76 -7.80
CA MET A 98 -15.12 5.01 -8.55
C MET A 98 -16.52 5.46 -9.01
N LEU A 99 -17.30 4.53 -9.56
CA LEU A 99 -18.66 4.81 -9.99
C LEU A 99 -19.55 5.28 -8.82
N ALA A 100 -19.51 4.59 -7.68
CA ALA A 100 -20.32 4.90 -6.51
C ALA A 100 -19.95 6.23 -5.86
N THR A 101 -18.70 6.67 -6.00
CA THR A 101 -18.19 7.93 -5.43
C THR A 101 -18.15 9.06 -6.44
N SER A 102 -18.59 8.84 -7.67
CA SER A 102 -18.50 9.81 -8.77
C SER A 102 -17.06 10.29 -9.05
N CYS A 103 -16.09 9.42 -8.79
CA CYS A 103 -14.68 9.65 -9.08
C CYS A 103 -14.27 8.96 -10.38
N HIS A 104 -13.23 9.49 -11.04
CA HIS A 104 -12.74 9.00 -12.31
C HIS A 104 -11.22 8.82 -12.26
N HIS A 105 -10.76 7.76 -11.59
CA HIS A 105 -9.34 7.46 -11.44
C HIS A 105 -9.05 6.00 -11.78
N THR A 106 -7.78 5.72 -12.04
CA THR A 106 -7.26 4.35 -12.18
C THR A 106 -6.56 3.92 -10.90
N PRO A 107 -6.39 2.61 -10.65
CA PRO A 107 -5.66 2.14 -9.47
C PRO A 107 -4.24 2.71 -9.35
N HIS A 108 -3.53 2.90 -10.47
CA HIS A 108 -2.17 3.45 -10.46
C HIS A 108 -2.13 4.92 -10.01
N GLU A 109 -3.20 5.68 -10.23
CA GLU A 109 -3.30 7.08 -9.80
C GLU A 109 -3.33 7.24 -8.28
N CYS A 110 -3.69 6.19 -7.52
CA CYS A 110 -3.55 6.19 -6.07
C CYS A 110 -2.12 6.45 -5.62
N ARG A 111 -1.16 5.88 -6.34
CA ARG A 111 0.28 6.08 -6.11
C ARG A 111 0.70 7.52 -6.44
N HIS A 112 0.21 8.08 -7.53
CA HIS A 112 0.44 9.49 -7.86
C HIS A 112 -0.15 10.43 -6.81
N THR A 113 -1.34 10.13 -6.31
CA THR A 113 -1.97 10.88 -5.22
C THR A 113 -1.12 10.84 -3.95
N CYS A 114 -0.61 9.68 -3.57
CA CYS A 114 0.30 9.55 -2.43
C CYS A 114 1.53 10.43 -2.60
N ALA A 115 2.18 10.37 -3.76
CA ALA A 115 3.36 11.17 -4.06
C ALA A 115 3.06 12.68 -3.94
N THR A 116 1.94 13.13 -4.48
CA THR A 116 1.51 14.53 -4.39
C THR A 116 1.25 14.96 -2.95
N LEU A 117 0.53 14.14 -2.17
CA LEU A 117 0.26 14.44 -0.76
C LEU A 117 1.55 14.56 0.06
N LEU A 118 2.51 13.68 -0.18
CA LEU A 118 3.81 13.71 0.50
C LEU A 118 4.63 14.94 0.11
N ASP A 119 4.63 15.31 -1.16
CA ASP A 119 5.32 16.51 -1.66
C ASP A 119 4.69 17.78 -1.08
N ASP A 120 3.37 17.91 -1.12
CA ASP A 120 2.62 19.04 -0.56
C ASP A 120 2.83 19.18 0.96
N ALA A 121 3.03 18.08 1.66
CA ALA A 121 3.33 18.06 3.09
C ALA A 121 4.80 18.38 3.42
N GLY A 122 5.65 18.59 2.42
CA GLY A 122 7.07 18.87 2.62
C GLY A 122 7.89 17.67 3.10
N ALA A 123 7.47 16.45 2.75
CA ALA A 123 8.18 15.24 3.15
C ALA A 123 9.59 15.17 2.55
N ASN A 124 10.51 14.53 3.28
CA ASN A 124 11.87 14.32 2.81
C ASN A 124 11.91 13.50 1.52
N ASP A 125 12.50 14.04 0.47
CA ASP A 125 12.53 13.43 -0.87
C ASP A 125 13.15 12.02 -0.89
N THR A 126 14.24 11.81 -0.15
CA THR A 126 14.90 10.52 -0.05
C THR A 126 13.98 9.46 0.60
N ALA A 127 13.28 9.84 1.67
CA ALA A 127 12.33 8.95 2.33
C ALA A 127 11.14 8.61 1.42
N VAL A 128 10.62 9.61 0.69
CA VAL A 128 9.54 9.42 -0.29
C VAL A 128 9.95 8.44 -1.38
N LYS A 129 11.13 8.61 -1.96
CA LYS A 129 11.66 7.70 -2.98
C LYS A 129 11.81 6.26 -2.46
N ARG A 130 12.23 6.09 -1.21
CA ARG A 130 12.33 4.77 -0.58
C ARG A 130 10.95 4.11 -0.39
N ILE A 131 9.97 4.85 0.09
CA ILE A 131 8.58 4.37 0.25
C ILE A 131 8.02 3.91 -1.09
N LEU A 132 8.15 4.74 -2.12
CA LEU A 132 7.62 4.47 -3.46
C LEU A 132 8.43 3.43 -4.24
N GLY A 133 9.62 3.04 -3.78
CA GLY A 133 10.47 2.09 -4.49
C GLY A 133 11.08 2.66 -5.75
N HIS A 134 11.36 3.96 -5.78
CA HIS A 134 12.14 4.59 -6.84
C HIS A 134 13.63 4.30 -6.67
N ALA A 135 14.34 4.15 -7.79
CA ALA A 135 15.79 4.03 -7.76
C ALA A 135 16.41 5.31 -7.17
N SER A 136 17.19 5.17 -6.10
CA SER A 136 18.02 6.23 -5.57
C SER A 136 19.47 5.81 -5.67
N GLN A 137 20.35 6.73 -6.13
CA GLN A 137 21.78 6.47 -6.13
C GLN A 137 22.25 6.31 -4.69
N GLY A 138 22.91 5.18 -4.40
CA GLY A 138 23.58 4.95 -3.12
C GLY A 138 22.77 4.30 -2.00
N VAL A 139 21.56 3.84 -2.24
CA VAL A 139 20.81 3.09 -1.22
C VAL A 139 21.17 1.61 -1.31
N THR A 140 21.98 1.15 -0.38
CA THR A 140 22.25 -0.28 -0.17
C THR A 140 20.96 -0.97 0.28
N LYS A 141 20.63 -2.08 -0.35
CA LYS A 141 19.59 -3.01 0.13
C LYS A 141 20.07 -3.60 1.46
N GLY A 142 19.69 -2.97 2.56
CA GLY A 142 20.09 -3.39 3.91
C GLY A 142 18.90 -3.79 4.75
N THR A 143 19.17 -4.53 5.83
CA THR A 143 18.21 -4.88 6.85
C THR A 143 17.59 -3.60 7.44
N TYR A 144 16.25 -3.56 7.53
CA TYR A 144 15.55 -2.42 8.14
C TYR A 144 15.80 -2.37 9.64
N THR A 145 16.44 -1.31 10.12
CA THR A 145 16.63 -1.05 11.55
C THR A 145 15.40 -0.32 12.11
N HIS A 146 15.22 -0.35 13.42
CA HIS A 146 14.18 0.45 14.09
C HIS A 146 14.26 1.94 13.73
N LYS A 147 15.49 2.48 13.65
CA LYS A 147 15.73 3.86 13.25
C LYS A 147 15.26 4.13 11.82
N SER A 148 15.62 3.26 10.86
CA SER A 148 15.23 3.44 9.46
C SER A 148 13.71 3.31 9.26
N LEU A 149 13.03 2.42 9.98
CA LEU A 149 11.58 2.29 9.96
C LEU A 149 10.89 3.52 10.56
N HIS A 150 11.45 4.07 11.65
CA HIS A 150 10.94 5.30 12.25
C HIS A 150 11.01 6.48 11.27
N GLU A 151 12.14 6.63 10.57
CA GLU A 151 12.33 7.66 9.55
C GLU A 151 11.35 7.51 8.37
N LEU A 152 11.01 6.28 7.97
CA LEU A 152 10.00 6.03 6.92
C LEU A 152 8.58 6.38 7.36
N LYS A 153 8.25 6.24 8.64
CA LYS A 153 6.92 6.59 9.15
C LYS A 153 6.67 8.09 9.24
N LYS A 154 7.70 8.89 9.45
CA LYS A 154 7.57 10.35 9.54
C LYS A 154 6.84 10.96 8.35
N PRO A 155 7.26 10.74 7.09
CA PRO A 155 6.57 11.33 5.95
C PRO A 155 5.14 10.82 5.80
N ILE A 156 4.89 9.53 6.02
CA ILE A 156 3.53 9.00 5.86
C ILE A 156 2.56 9.49 6.95
N ASP A 157 3.06 9.83 8.11
CA ASP A 157 2.25 10.39 9.19
C ASP A 157 1.98 11.90 9.01
N LEU A 158 2.58 12.56 8.00
CA LEU A 158 2.28 13.94 7.62
C LEU A 158 1.00 14.08 6.81
N ILE A 159 0.57 13.03 6.15
CA ILE A 159 -0.56 13.07 5.20
C ILE A 159 -1.82 12.39 5.72
#